data_802f0ec729b56711982bbdb8cb35bffa
#
_entry.id   802f0ec729b56711982bbdb8cb35bffa
#
_cell.length_a   1.000
_cell.length_b   1.000
_cell.length_c   1.000
_cell.angle_alpha   90.00
_cell.angle_beta   90.00
_cell.angle_gamma   90.00
#
_symmetry.space_group_name_H-M   'P 1'
#
loop_
_entity.id
_entity.type
_entity.pdbx_description
1 polymer ?
#
loop_
_entity_poly.entity_id
_entity_poly.type
_entity_poly.pdbx_seq_one_letter_code
_entity_poly.pdbx_strand_id
1 'polypeptide(L)'
;MRHCAFIRGKAIVGEGAVVGNSTELKNAVLFNKVQVPHYNYVGDAVLGYKSHMGAGSICSNVKSDKKLVVVKDGDEKIETGLKKFGAMLGDHVEVGCGSVLNPGTVIGRNSN
;
A
#
# COMPACT_ATOMS: atom_id res chain seq x y z
N MET A 1 -15.78 1.06 -6.02
CA MET A 1 -15.77 0.68 -4.59
C MET A 1 -16.79 -0.40 -4.34
N ARG A 2 -16.47 -1.32 -3.49
CA ARG A 2 -17.35 -2.43 -3.16
C ARG A 2 -17.90 -2.33 -1.74
N HIS A 3 -18.70 -3.30 -1.35
CA HIS A 3 -19.40 -3.33 -0.06
C HIS A 3 -18.43 -3.28 1.11
N CYS A 4 -18.73 -2.48 2.13
CA CYS A 4 -17.92 -2.29 3.35
C CYS A 4 -16.51 -1.74 3.11
N ALA A 5 -16.23 -1.17 1.94
CA ALA A 5 -14.99 -0.45 1.74
C ALA A 5 -15.01 0.85 2.54
N PHE A 6 -13.88 1.19 3.15
CA PHE A 6 -13.80 2.37 4.00
C PHE A 6 -12.60 3.23 3.60
N ILE A 7 -12.88 4.51 3.35
CA ILE A 7 -11.84 5.47 2.96
C ILE A 7 -11.78 6.55 4.04
N ARG A 8 -10.60 6.73 4.62
CA ARG A 8 -10.36 7.80 5.58
C ARG A 8 -9.18 8.66 5.16
N GLY A 9 -9.20 9.90 5.64
CA GLY A 9 -8.20 10.89 5.27
C GLY A 9 -8.34 11.25 3.80
N LYS A 10 -7.23 11.44 3.14
CA LYS A 10 -7.18 11.81 1.74
C LYS A 10 -6.81 10.59 0.90
N ALA A 11 -7.61 10.27 -0.11
CA ALA A 11 -7.30 9.19 -1.02
C ALA A 11 -7.53 9.64 -2.46
N ILE A 12 -6.62 9.21 -3.35
CA ILE A 12 -6.77 9.40 -4.79
C ILE A 12 -6.86 8.00 -5.37
N VAL A 13 -7.99 7.71 -6.04
CA VAL A 13 -8.25 6.40 -6.61
C VAL A 13 -8.39 6.54 -8.11
N GLY A 14 -7.54 5.84 -8.85
CA GLY A 14 -7.50 5.93 -10.30
C GLY A 14 -8.68 5.24 -10.99
N GLU A 15 -8.74 5.41 -12.29
CA GLU A 15 -9.80 4.85 -13.11
C GLU A 15 -9.68 3.33 -13.20
N GLY A 16 -10.81 2.64 -13.06
CA GLY A 16 -10.83 1.18 -13.13
C GLY A 16 -10.25 0.47 -11.93
N ALA A 17 -9.89 1.20 -10.87
CA ALA A 17 -9.39 0.58 -9.64
C ALA A 17 -10.53 -0.09 -8.87
N VAL A 18 -10.21 -1.20 -8.20
CA VAL A 18 -11.17 -1.94 -7.38
C VAL A 18 -10.76 -1.80 -5.92
N VAL A 19 -11.63 -1.16 -5.12
CA VAL A 19 -11.52 -1.13 -3.67
C VAL A 19 -12.61 -2.04 -3.13
N GLY A 20 -12.21 -3.20 -2.67
CA GLY A 20 -13.16 -4.27 -2.42
C GLY A 20 -13.68 -4.35 -1.00
N ASN A 21 -14.29 -5.49 -0.69
CA ASN A 21 -14.98 -5.75 0.56
C ASN A 21 -14.04 -5.61 1.76
N SER A 22 -14.44 -4.79 2.73
CA SER A 22 -13.72 -4.59 3.99
C SER A 22 -12.27 -4.11 3.80
N THR A 23 -12.00 -3.43 2.68
CA THR A 23 -10.70 -2.79 2.43
C THR A 23 -10.74 -1.37 2.99
N GLU A 24 -9.68 -0.99 3.68
CA GLU A 24 -9.53 0.37 4.20
C GLU A 24 -8.39 1.09 3.49
N LEU A 25 -8.66 2.29 3.00
CA LEU A 25 -7.65 3.20 2.46
C LEU A 25 -7.50 4.39 3.40
N LYS A 26 -6.26 4.73 3.73
CA LYS A 26 -5.96 5.91 4.54
C LYS A 26 -4.78 6.66 3.93
N ASN A 27 -5.03 7.90 3.47
CA ASN A 27 -3.99 8.73 2.86
C ASN A 27 -3.22 7.99 1.78
N ALA A 28 -3.93 7.38 0.83
CA ALA A 28 -3.35 6.51 -0.17
C ALA A 28 -3.57 7.04 -1.57
N VAL A 29 -2.65 6.70 -2.47
CA VAL A 29 -2.78 6.98 -3.90
C VAL A 29 -2.77 5.64 -4.64
N LEU A 30 -3.88 5.34 -5.32
CA LEU A 30 -4.00 4.16 -6.16
C LEU A 30 -4.06 4.62 -7.62
N PHE A 31 -3.12 4.15 -8.42
CA PHE A 31 -3.11 4.44 -9.85
C PHE A 31 -4.20 3.65 -10.56
N ASN A 32 -4.29 3.80 -11.89
CA ASN A 32 -5.38 3.17 -12.63
C ASN A 32 -5.29 1.64 -12.55
N LYS A 33 -6.46 0.99 -12.49
CA LYS A 33 -6.61 -0.46 -12.52
C LYS A 33 -5.91 -1.19 -11.37
N VAL A 34 -5.62 -0.52 -10.27
CA VAL A 34 -5.14 -1.16 -9.05
C VAL A 34 -6.25 -2.00 -8.44
N GLN A 35 -5.90 -3.16 -7.90
CA GLN A 35 -6.87 -4.03 -7.24
C GLN A 35 -6.48 -4.30 -5.79
N VAL A 36 -7.34 -3.86 -4.87
CA VAL A 36 -7.25 -4.18 -3.44
C VAL A 36 -8.61 -4.75 -3.02
N PRO A 37 -8.94 -5.98 -3.48
CA PRO A 37 -10.32 -6.42 -3.50
C PRO A 37 -10.87 -7.03 -2.22
N HIS A 38 -10.00 -7.50 -1.30
CA HIS A 38 -10.49 -8.28 -0.17
C HIS A 38 -9.70 -8.04 1.11
N TYR A 39 -10.33 -7.40 2.11
CA TYR A 39 -9.77 -7.28 3.46
C TYR A 39 -8.35 -6.71 3.48
N ASN A 40 -8.11 -5.68 2.69
CA ASN A 40 -6.79 -5.05 2.62
C ASN A 40 -6.76 -3.79 3.50
N TYR A 41 -5.58 -3.48 4.03
CA TYR A 41 -5.32 -2.18 4.62
C TYR A 41 -4.21 -1.50 3.83
N VAL A 42 -4.47 -0.29 3.36
CA VAL A 42 -3.51 0.50 2.59
C VAL A 42 -3.39 1.86 3.27
N GLY A 43 -2.32 2.03 4.04
CA GLY A 43 -2.08 3.26 4.79
C GLY A 43 -0.84 3.98 4.30
N ASP A 44 -0.98 5.28 4.01
CA ASP A 44 0.12 6.16 3.63
C ASP A 44 1.00 5.56 2.53
N ALA A 45 0.37 4.99 1.50
CA ALA A 45 1.02 4.19 0.46
C ALA A 45 0.68 4.68 -0.93
N VAL A 46 1.53 4.32 -1.89
CA VAL A 46 1.29 4.56 -3.32
C VAL A 46 1.35 3.21 -4.04
N LEU A 47 0.27 2.87 -4.74
CA LEU A 47 0.17 1.63 -5.49
C LEU A 47 0.17 1.96 -6.98
N GLY A 48 1.15 1.41 -7.72
CA GLY A 48 1.33 1.69 -9.14
C GLY A 48 0.29 1.01 -10.03
N TYR A 49 0.32 1.34 -11.31
CA TYR A 49 -0.64 0.88 -12.31
C TYR A 49 -0.75 -0.64 -12.34
N LYS A 50 -1.98 -1.14 -12.27
CA LYS A 50 -2.30 -2.58 -12.28
C LYS A 50 -1.66 -3.38 -11.17
N SER A 51 -1.20 -2.78 -10.09
CA SER A 51 -0.73 -3.56 -8.95
C SER A 51 -1.91 -4.23 -8.27
N HIS A 52 -1.66 -5.38 -7.66
CA HIS A 52 -2.70 -6.20 -7.04
C HIS A 52 -2.24 -6.68 -5.68
N MET A 53 -3.10 -6.52 -4.69
CA MET A 53 -2.85 -7.05 -3.35
C MET A 53 -3.78 -8.24 -3.09
N GLY A 54 -3.19 -9.38 -2.78
CA GLY A 54 -3.96 -10.57 -2.44
C GLY A 54 -4.79 -10.39 -1.17
N ALA A 55 -5.77 -11.25 -0.98
CA ALA A 55 -6.70 -11.14 0.14
C ALA A 55 -5.97 -11.11 1.49
N GLY A 56 -6.34 -10.18 2.35
CA GLY A 56 -5.76 -10.04 3.69
C GLY A 56 -4.37 -9.43 3.73
N SER A 57 -3.80 -9.03 2.59
CA SER A 57 -2.51 -8.37 2.61
C SER A 57 -2.62 -6.92 3.09
N ILE A 58 -1.57 -6.42 3.73
CA ILE A 58 -1.59 -5.18 4.47
C ILE A 58 -0.35 -4.36 4.16
N CYS A 59 -0.54 -3.06 3.89
CA CYS A 59 0.55 -2.09 3.87
C CYS A 59 0.61 -1.42 5.25
N SER A 60 1.46 -1.93 6.13
CA SER A 60 1.63 -1.35 7.45
C SER A 60 2.33 0.01 7.36
N ASN A 61 1.84 0.98 8.11
CA ASN A 61 2.33 2.35 7.99
C ASN A 61 3.00 2.91 9.26
N VAL A 62 2.99 2.15 10.35
CA VAL A 62 3.64 2.56 11.61
C VAL A 62 4.58 1.45 12.06
N LYS A 63 5.83 1.81 12.36
CA LYS A 63 6.80 0.84 12.88
C LYS A 63 6.42 0.41 14.30
N SER A 64 6.76 -0.84 14.63
CA SER A 64 6.49 -1.39 15.97
C SER A 64 7.12 -0.57 17.09
N ASP A 65 8.29 -0.02 16.85
CA ASP A 65 9.00 0.83 17.83
C ASP A 65 8.54 2.29 17.80
N LYS A 66 7.59 2.62 16.93
CA LYS A 66 7.03 3.97 16.75
C LYS A 66 8.05 5.02 16.39
N LYS A 67 9.20 4.63 15.85
CA LYS A 67 10.20 5.55 15.33
C LYS A 67 9.84 6.03 13.93
N LEU A 68 10.55 7.04 13.44
CA LEU A 68 10.36 7.53 12.08
C LEU A 68 10.72 6.44 11.08
N VAL A 69 9.95 6.39 9.98
CA VAL A 69 10.14 5.38 8.96
C VAL A 69 11.36 5.71 8.10
N VAL A 70 12.14 4.67 7.79
CA VAL A 70 13.33 4.78 6.96
C VAL A 70 13.16 3.85 5.75
N VAL A 71 13.43 4.37 4.57
CA VAL A 71 13.48 3.57 3.33
C VAL A 71 14.91 3.12 3.11
N LYS A 72 15.10 1.81 2.92
CA LYS A 72 16.43 1.24 2.68
C LYS A 72 16.62 0.99 1.19
N ASP A 73 17.72 1.45 0.65
CA ASP A 73 18.13 1.21 -0.73
C ASP A 73 19.56 0.68 -0.74
N GLY A 74 19.70 -0.64 -0.78
CA GLY A 74 21.00 -1.27 -0.63
C GLY A 74 21.64 -0.89 0.71
N ASP A 75 22.80 -0.24 0.66
CA ASP A 75 23.49 0.24 1.86
C ASP A 75 23.00 1.62 2.31
N GLU A 76 22.19 2.29 1.49
CA GLU A 76 21.67 3.61 1.81
C GLU A 76 20.40 3.51 2.64
N LYS A 77 20.26 4.44 3.59
CA LYS A 77 19.05 4.60 4.38
C LYS A 77 18.52 6.01 4.15
N ILE A 78 17.30 6.08 3.61
CA ILE A 78 16.65 7.36 3.36
C ILE A 78 15.66 7.61 4.48
N GLU A 79 15.92 8.63 5.30
CA GLU A 79 14.99 9.01 6.35
C GLU A 79 13.83 9.78 5.76
N THR A 80 12.61 9.30 5.98
CA THR A 80 11.42 9.95 5.46
C THR A 80 11.00 11.15 6.29
N GLY A 81 11.45 11.23 7.53
CA GLY A 81 10.97 12.25 8.46
C GLY A 81 9.52 12.04 8.90
N LEU A 82 8.92 10.90 8.54
CA LEU A 82 7.51 10.62 8.80
C LEU A 82 7.36 9.45 9.76
N LYS A 83 6.45 9.59 10.70
CA LYS A 83 6.08 8.51 11.62
C LYS A 83 5.16 7.50 10.95
N LYS A 84 4.37 7.95 9.96
CA LYS A 84 3.48 7.10 9.17
C LYS A 84 3.93 7.14 7.72
N PHE A 85 4.33 6.00 7.20
CA PHE A 85 4.77 5.84 5.83
C PHE A 85 4.60 4.37 5.46
N GLY A 86 3.76 4.09 4.49
CA GLY A 86 3.45 2.72 4.10
C GLY A 86 4.40 2.17 3.06
N ALA A 87 3.85 1.55 2.02
CA ALA A 87 4.61 0.92 0.96
C ALA A 87 4.47 1.67 -0.36
N MET A 88 5.48 1.56 -1.20
CA MET A 88 5.47 2.07 -2.57
C MET A 88 5.55 0.86 -3.50
N LEU A 89 4.48 0.58 -4.23
CA LEU A 89 4.45 -0.52 -5.20
C LEU A 89 4.58 0.04 -6.61
N GLY A 90 5.49 -0.52 -7.38
CA GLY A 90 5.62 -0.20 -8.79
C GLY A 90 4.48 -0.79 -9.61
N ASP A 91 4.52 -0.57 -10.93
CA ASP A 91 3.48 -1.07 -11.83
C ASP A 91 3.53 -2.60 -11.92
N HIS A 92 2.36 -3.22 -12.05
CA HIS A 92 2.22 -4.67 -12.23
C HIS A 92 2.82 -5.51 -11.09
N VAL A 93 2.89 -4.98 -9.88
CA VAL A 93 3.34 -5.73 -8.70
C VAL A 93 2.19 -6.59 -8.19
N GLU A 94 2.48 -7.84 -7.86
CA GLU A 94 1.52 -8.71 -7.18
C GLU A 94 2.00 -9.06 -5.78
N VAL A 95 1.14 -8.84 -4.80
CA VAL A 95 1.41 -9.16 -3.40
C VAL A 95 0.57 -10.37 -3.01
N GLY A 96 1.21 -11.40 -2.49
CA GLY A 96 0.53 -12.65 -2.10
C GLY A 96 -0.46 -12.44 -0.95
N CYS A 97 -1.43 -13.35 -0.85
CA CYS A 97 -2.44 -13.30 0.20
C CYS A 97 -1.82 -13.35 1.59
N GLY A 98 -2.36 -12.57 2.52
CA GLY A 98 -1.90 -12.57 3.90
C GLY A 98 -0.54 -11.93 4.14
N SER A 99 0.06 -11.34 3.11
CA SER A 99 1.36 -10.68 3.25
C SER A 99 1.24 -9.39 4.03
N VAL A 100 2.26 -9.07 4.82
CA VAL A 100 2.35 -7.78 5.52
C VAL A 100 3.59 -7.06 5.01
N LEU A 101 3.38 -5.90 4.40
CA LEU A 101 4.47 -5.05 3.95
C LEU A 101 4.82 -4.08 5.06
N ASN A 102 6.04 -4.17 5.56
CA ASN A 102 6.49 -3.30 6.64
C ASN A 102 6.61 -1.86 6.17
N PRO A 103 6.50 -0.88 7.08
CA PRO A 103 6.64 0.53 6.71
C PRO A 103 7.98 0.78 6.00
N GLY A 104 7.92 1.55 4.91
CA GLY A 104 9.09 1.85 4.11
C GLY A 104 9.43 0.83 3.04
N THR A 105 8.57 -0.16 2.79
CA THR A 105 8.79 -1.16 1.74
C THR A 105 8.62 -0.51 0.36
N VAL A 106 9.57 -0.76 -0.53
CA VAL A 106 9.50 -0.33 -1.93
C VAL A 106 9.67 -1.55 -2.81
N ILE A 107 8.71 -1.81 -3.68
CA ILE A 107 8.73 -2.98 -4.57
C ILE A 107 8.75 -2.46 -6.01
N GLY A 108 9.77 -2.88 -6.77
CA GLY A 108 9.92 -2.49 -8.16
C GLY A 108 8.90 -3.13 -9.10
N ARG A 109 8.79 -2.61 -10.31
CA ARG A 109 7.81 -3.07 -11.31
C ARG A 109 7.92 -4.57 -11.57
N ASN A 110 6.78 -5.19 -11.89
CA ASN A 110 6.67 -6.59 -12.31
C ASN A 110 7.19 -7.58 -11.28
N SER A 111 7.21 -7.22 -10.01
CA SER A 111 7.64 -8.12 -8.92
C SER A 111 6.46 -8.92 -8.37
N ASN A 112 6.75 -10.10 -7.89
CA ASN A 112 5.76 -10.96 -7.24
C ASN A 112 6.08 -11.14 -5.76
#